data_04b7d970bc49bdacfb7c7b1b4c6bae3a
#
_entry.id   04b7d970bc49bdacfb7c7b1b4c6bae3a
#
_cell.length_a   1.000
_cell.length_b   1.000
_cell.length_c   1.000
_cell.angle_alpha   90.00
_cell.angle_beta   90.00
_cell.angle_gamma   90.00
#
_symmetry.space_group_name_H-M   'P 1'
#
loop_
_entity.id
_entity.type
_entity.pdbx_description
1 polymer ?
#
loop_
_entity_poly.entity_id
_entity_poly.type
_entity_poly.pdbx_seq_one_letter_code
_entity_poly.pdbx_strand_id
1 'polypeptide(L)'
;MSADDVTKDPRESGPPSGESSRVESFPQSVIIDRDAVADGKLHLSAPKLRWVLLAAAAGAVIISLVGLFITGYDNDKGLEAHNPGSPGQTALDKEFGTAARGDCLSWSKQDRGDLVKVACSNKHLFEVAADVDMAKYPGVEFGPGSRFPDSLRLTELKEEHCNPAVEQYLSGKFDPRGRYVVGLMYPSPDGWKHGDRTLRCGLQFSGSTGTPLPTTGAATEHDQSKVFEPGTCLGINQNLPTDPVDCAQAHAVEIVSTVDLGQHFSGGPPAKDDQDKFMEDECAKAANDYLGSPDAVRNKTLTLFFDYLDARSWLAGSRKLDCMIGKGTDREGFAPITGSAKGDILINGQAPVPPPNSGRSTPAPLPGAAPLPPQPQPR
;
A
#
# COMPACT_ATOMS: atom_id res chain seq x y z
N MET A 1 8.28 37.69 63.90
CA MET A 1 7.32 38.79 63.87
C MET A 1 6.49 38.54 62.65
N SER A 2 5.43 37.85 62.82
CA SER A 2 4.00 38.24 62.91
C SER A 2 3.56 38.49 61.43
N ALA A 3 2.80 37.62 60.90
CA ALA A 3 1.37 37.27 61.11
C ALA A 3 0.47 38.08 60.19
N ASP A 4 -0.32 37.32 59.49
CA ASP A 4 -1.78 37.28 59.32
C ASP A 4 -2.23 37.99 58.02
N ASP A 5 -3.19 37.62 57.29
CA ASP A 5 -4.27 36.63 57.37
C ASP A 5 -5.29 36.99 56.25
N VAL A 6 -6.02 35.98 55.77
CA VAL A 6 -7.45 35.99 55.46
C VAL A 6 -7.98 36.42 54.08
N THR A 7 -8.34 35.37 53.33
CA THR A 7 -9.62 35.10 52.63
C THR A 7 -10.27 36.10 51.68
N LYS A 8 -10.57 35.66 50.46
CA LYS A 8 -11.94 35.37 49.98
C LYS A 8 -12.04 35.12 48.49
N ASP A 9 -12.43 33.94 48.12
CA ASP A 9 -13.20 33.66 46.92
C ASP A 9 -14.63 34.20 47.09
N PRO A 10 -15.38 34.62 46.08
CA PRO A 10 -16.03 33.72 45.15
C PRO A 10 -16.47 34.26 43.75
N ARG A 11 -16.72 33.27 42.85
CA ARG A 11 -17.81 33.18 41.85
C ARG A 11 -17.62 33.81 40.49
N GLU A 12 -17.54 32.89 39.55
CA GLU A 12 -18.50 32.62 38.43
C GLU A 12 -18.72 33.72 37.40
N SER A 13 -18.20 33.43 36.20
CA SER A 13 -19.00 33.64 35.00
C SER A 13 -18.37 32.79 33.83
N GLY A 14 -19.20 31.94 33.25
CA GLY A 14 -18.84 30.97 32.20
C GLY A 14 -18.55 31.60 30.86
N PRO A 15 -18.01 30.79 29.91
CA PRO A 15 -17.56 31.25 28.64
C PRO A 15 -18.68 31.31 27.58
N PRO A 16 -18.52 32.14 26.56
CA PRO A 16 -19.36 32.07 25.38
C PRO A 16 -18.89 30.93 24.43
N SER A 17 -19.85 30.17 24.01
CA SER A 17 -19.78 29.19 22.95
C SER A 17 -19.23 29.78 21.65
N GLY A 18 -18.08 29.29 21.22
CA GLY A 18 -17.44 29.56 19.94
C GLY A 18 -17.38 28.30 19.10
N GLU A 19 -17.89 28.43 17.97
CA GLU A 19 -18.11 27.59 16.81
C GLU A 19 -17.00 26.56 16.56
N SER A 20 -17.38 25.28 16.59
CA SER A 20 -16.55 24.12 16.26
C SER A 20 -16.34 24.07 14.75
N SER A 21 -15.16 24.43 14.32
CA SER A 21 -14.68 24.13 12.95
C SER A 21 -14.41 22.62 12.88
N ARG A 22 -15.22 21.94 12.09
CA ARG A 22 -15.17 20.52 11.79
C ARG A 22 -13.93 20.24 10.94
N VAL A 23 -12.89 19.72 11.53
CA VAL A 23 -11.77 19.13 10.81
C VAL A 23 -12.21 17.75 10.36
N GLU A 24 -12.43 17.57 9.06
CA GLU A 24 -12.65 16.26 8.46
C GLU A 24 -11.33 15.49 8.43
N SER A 25 -11.23 14.54 9.34
CA SER A 25 -10.16 13.53 9.35
C SER A 25 -10.53 12.42 8.37
N PHE A 26 -9.62 12.11 7.44
CA PHE A 26 -9.70 10.95 6.56
C PHE A 26 -9.77 9.65 7.37
N PRO A 27 -10.56 8.66 6.94
CA PRO A 27 -10.75 7.43 7.69
C PRO A 27 -9.49 6.56 7.63
N GLN A 28 -8.97 6.27 8.80
CA GLN A 28 -8.03 5.17 9.03
C GLN A 28 -8.70 3.84 8.65
N SER A 29 -7.90 2.93 8.11
CA SER A 29 -8.19 1.54 7.81
C SER A 29 -9.39 0.93 8.54
N VAL A 30 -10.35 0.41 7.78
CA VAL A 30 -11.53 -0.31 8.27
C VAL A 30 -11.06 -1.57 9.02
N ILE A 31 -11.11 -1.51 10.33
CA ILE A 31 -11.17 -2.69 11.18
C ILE A 31 -12.61 -3.18 11.12
N ILE A 32 -12.82 -4.36 10.52
CA ILE A 32 -14.13 -5.01 10.54
C ILE A 32 -14.37 -5.49 11.98
N ASP A 33 -15.16 -4.72 12.71
CA ASP A 33 -15.68 -5.10 14.02
C ASP A 33 -16.77 -6.17 13.81
N ARG A 34 -16.57 -7.35 14.39
CA ARG A 34 -17.42 -8.54 14.22
C ARG A 34 -18.70 -8.51 15.05
N ASP A 35 -18.97 -7.46 15.81
CA ASP A 35 -20.08 -7.45 16.80
C ASP A 35 -21.29 -6.58 16.42
N ALA A 36 -21.43 -6.14 15.17
CA ALA A 36 -22.61 -5.38 14.72
C ALA A 36 -23.60 -6.21 13.90
N VAL A 37 -23.99 -7.40 14.38
CA VAL A 37 -25.15 -8.13 13.86
C VAL A 37 -26.10 -8.47 15.02
N ALA A 38 -26.79 -7.48 15.52
CA ALA A 38 -28.04 -7.70 16.27
C ALA A 38 -28.89 -6.42 16.24
N ASP A 39 -30.06 -6.58 15.68
CA ASP A 39 -31.29 -5.75 15.70
C ASP A 39 -31.61 -4.94 14.45
N GLY A 40 -31.98 -5.69 13.41
CA GLY A 40 -32.83 -5.20 12.33
C GLY A 40 -33.96 -6.19 12.05
N LYS A 41 -35.09 -6.10 12.75
CA LYS A 41 -36.29 -6.93 12.51
C LYS A 41 -36.91 -6.58 11.15
N LEU A 42 -36.54 -7.30 10.10
CA LEU A 42 -37.26 -7.36 8.86
C LEU A 42 -38.45 -8.34 9.00
N HIS A 43 -39.64 -7.81 9.16
CA HIS A 43 -40.87 -8.57 9.11
C HIS A 43 -41.19 -8.99 7.67
N LEU A 44 -40.67 -10.14 7.25
CA LEU A 44 -41.09 -10.82 6.03
C LEU A 44 -42.09 -11.93 6.36
N SER A 45 -43.23 -11.96 5.71
CA SER A 45 -44.25 -12.98 5.92
C SER A 45 -43.74 -14.36 5.55
N ALA A 46 -43.98 -15.35 6.40
CA ALA A 46 -43.45 -16.70 6.35
C ALA A 46 -43.47 -17.46 4.99
N PRO A 47 -44.49 -17.29 4.10
CA PRO A 47 -44.46 -17.99 2.82
C PRO A 47 -43.42 -17.46 1.83
N LYS A 48 -43.10 -16.16 1.87
CA LYS A 48 -42.07 -15.58 0.96
C LYS A 48 -40.62 -15.92 1.38
N LEU A 49 -40.40 -16.09 2.67
CA LEU A 49 -39.09 -16.48 3.19
C LEU A 49 -38.74 -17.92 2.77
N ARG A 50 -39.71 -18.83 2.73
CA ARG A 50 -39.48 -20.22 2.27
C ARG A 50 -38.99 -20.31 0.82
N TRP A 51 -39.54 -19.51 -0.08
CA TRP A 51 -39.15 -19.49 -1.48
C TRP A 51 -37.75 -18.87 -1.69
N VAL A 52 -37.41 -17.83 -0.94
CA VAL A 52 -36.08 -17.22 -1.00
C VAL A 52 -35.02 -18.16 -0.47
N LEU A 53 -35.29 -18.87 0.62
CA LEU A 53 -34.33 -19.86 1.17
C LEU A 53 -34.18 -21.09 0.26
N LEU A 54 -35.24 -21.52 -0.40
CA LEU A 54 -35.17 -22.63 -1.37
C LEU A 54 -34.42 -22.21 -2.64
N ALA A 55 -34.57 -20.97 -3.11
CA ALA A 55 -33.83 -20.47 -4.26
C ALA A 55 -32.32 -20.28 -3.93
N ALA A 56 -31.99 -19.82 -2.73
CA ALA A 56 -30.60 -19.69 -2.28
C ALA A 56 -29.93 -21.07 -2.11
N ALA A 57 -30.64 -22.05 -1.54
CA ALA A 57 -30.14 -23.42 -1.40
C ALA A 57 -29.92 -24.11 -2.76
N ALA A 58 -30.88 -23.95 -3.70
CA ALA A 58 -30.75 -24.49 -5.05
C ALA A 58 -29.61 -23.84 -5.83
N GLY A 59 -29.42 -22.52 -5.70
CA GLY A 59 -28.30 -21.79 -6.32
C GLY A 59 -26.94 -22.25 -5.80
N ALA A 60 -26.79 -22.43 -4.50
CA ALA A 60 -25.57 -22.91 -3.89
C ALA A 60 -25.20 -24.34 -4.32
N VAL A 61 -26.20 -25.24 -4.45
CA VAL A 61 -25.98 -26.62 -4.90
C VAL A 61 -25.59 -26.65 -6.41
N ILE A 62 -26.22 -25.81 -7.24
CA ILE A 62 -25.87 -25.76 -8.67
C ILE A 62 -24.46 -25.20 -8.87
N ILE A 63 -24.06 -24.14 -8.13
CA ILE A 63 -22.69 -23.60 -8.20
C ILE A 63 -21.69 -24.63 -7.71
N SER A 64 -21.98 -25.37 -6.66
CA SER A 64 -21.12 -26.42 -6.14
C SER A 64 -20.98 -27.60 -7.10
N LEU A 65 -22.08 -28.02 -7.78
CA LEU A 65 -22.04 -29.10 -8.75
C LEU A 65 -21.36 -28.69 -10.08
N VAL A 66 -21.57 -27.46 -10.53
CA VAL A 66 -20.90 -26.94 -11.74
C VAL A 66 -19.40 -26.74 -11.47
N GLY A 67 -19.04 -26.27 -10.27
CA GLY A 67 -17.63 -26.18 -9.85
C GLY A 67 -16.94 -27.55 -9.82
N LEU A 68 -17.62 -28.60 -9.35
CA LEU A 68 -17.13 -29.98 -9.34
C LEU A 68 -16.88 -30.56 -10.75
N PHE A 69 -17.72 -30.19 -11.71
CA PHE A 69 -17.59 -30.69 -13.09
C PHE A 69 -16.58 -29.92 -13.96
N ILE A 70 -16.33 -28.63 -13.65
CA ILE A 70 -15.41 -27.77 -14.44
C ILE A 70 -13.98 -27.79 -13.90
N THR A 71 -13.79 -27.99 -12.60
CA THR A 71 -12.47 -27.86 -11.97
C THR A 71 -11.82 -29.19 -11.58
N GLY A 72 -12.47 -30.35 -11.80
CA GLY A 72 -11.93 -31.63 -11.36
C GLY A 72 -11.47 -31.53 -9.91
N TYR A 73 -12.41 -31.42 -8.97
CA TYR A 73 -12.10 -31.26 -7.54
C TYR A 73 -11.45 -32.55 -7.02
N ASP A 74 -10.15 -32.64 -7.19
CA ASP A 74 -9.32 -33.55 -6.39
C ASP A 74 -9.27 -33.01 -4.96
N ASN A 75 -10.07 -33.61 -4.10
CA ASN A 75 -10.28 -33.21 -2.70
C ASN A 75 -9.06 -33.54 -1.80
N ASP A 76 -7.93 -33.94 -2.41
CA ASP A 76 -6.67 -34.28 -1.70
C ASP A 76 -5.55 -33.25 -1.87
N LYS A 77 -5.82 -32.10 -2.55
CA LYS A 77 -4.83 -31.02 -2.67
C LYS A 77 -5.13 -29.83 -1.77
N GLY A 78 -5.48 -30.11 -0.54
CA GLY A 78 -5.17 -29.20 0.54
C GLY A 78 -3.65 -29.14 0.66
N LEU A 79 -3.02 -28.05 0.18
CA LEU A 79 -1.60 -27.72 0.41
C LEU A 79 -0.70 -28.98 0.32
N GLU A 80 -0.71 -29.68 -0.81
CA GLU A 80 0.25 -30.75 -0.98
C GLU A 80 1.65 -30.19 -0.94
N ALA A 81 2.19 -30.37 0.25
CA ALA A 81 3.59 -30.56 0.47
C ALA A 81 4.16 -31.39 -0.68
N HIS A 82 5.00 -30.81 -1.35
CA HIS A 82 6.01 -31.26 -2.28
C HIS A 82 6.28 -32.77 -2.28
N ASN A 83 6.25 -33.34 -3.46
CA ASN A 83 6.71 -34.69 -3.75
C ASN A 83 8.23 -34.80 -3.47
N PRO A 84 8.69 -35.68 -2.53
CA PRO A 84 10.10 -35.79 -2.23
C PRO A 84 10.88 -36.41 -3.41
N GLY A 85 11.44 -35.61 -4.23
CA GLY A 85 12.21 -36.02 -5.39
C GLY A 85 12.19 -35.07 -6.59
N SER A 86 11.47 -33.94 -6.46
CA SER A 86 11.53 -32.91 -7.49
C SER A 86 12.84 -32.12 -7.38
N PRO A 87 13.60 -31.91 -8.48
CA PRO A 87 14.86 -31.15 -8.46
C PRO A 87 14.72 -29.73 -7.90
N GLY A 88 13.51 -29.16 -7.94
CA GLY A 88 13.20 -27.85 -7.37
C GLY A 88 13.14 -27.81 -5.85
N GLN A 89 12.75 -28.90 -5.20
CA GLN A 89 12.69 -28.97 -3.73
C GLN A 89 14.06 -28.95 -3.07
N THR A 90 15.00 -29.70 -3.63
CA THR A 90 16.37 -29.72 -3.13
C THR A 90 17.07 -28.38 -3.28
N ALA A 91 16.75 -27.59 -4.32
CA ALA A 91 17.26 -26.24 -4.49
C ALA A 91 16.64 -25.29 -3.47
N LEU A 92 15.32 -25.34 -3.28
CA LEU A 92 14.60 -24.55 -2.28
C LEU A 92 15.16 -24.80 -0.87
N ASP A 93 15.23 -26.07 -0.46
CA ASP A 93 15.68 -26.43 0.88
C ASP A 93 17.17 -26.03 1.10
N LYS A 94 18.00 -26.15 0.07
CA LYS A 94 19.39 -25.73 0.14
C LYS A 94 19.54 -24.21 0.28
N GLU A 95 18.90 -23.45 -0.61
CA GLU A 95 19.02 -21.96 -0.59
C GLU A 95 18.35 -21.40 0.66
N PHE A 96 17.18 -21.94 1.04
CA PHE A 96 16.52 -21.59 2.29
C PHE A 96 17.41 -21.90 3.50
N GLY A 97 17.95 -23.12 3.59
CA GLY A 97 18.76 -23.57 4.72
C GLY A 97 20.07 -22.80 4.91
N THR A 98 20.60 -22.20 3.84
CA THR A 98 21.83 -21.42 3.88
C THR A 98 21.62 -19.91 3.89
N ALA A 99 20.37 -19.43 3.80
CA ALA A 99 20.07 -18.01 3.84
C ALA A 99 20.37 -17.44 5.22
N ALA A 100 21.08 -16.32 5.26
CA ALA A 100 21.55 -15.67 6.47
C ALA A 100 21.23 -14.17 6.43
N ARG A 101 21.38 -13.52 7.57
CA ARG A 101 21.18 -12.07 7.71
C ARG A 101 21.92 -11.29 6.60
N GLY A 102 21.21 -10.44 5.89
CA GLY A 102 21.71 -9.61 4.79
C GLY A 102 21.63 -10.28 3.41
N ASP A 103 21.24 -11.56 3.33
CA ASP A 103 21.03 -12.21 2.03
C ASP A 103 19.73 -11.73 1.38
N CYS A 104 19.80 -11.51 0.07
CA CYS A 104 18.63 -11.17 -0.75
C CYS A 104 18.20 -12.39 -1.57
N LEU A 105 16.90 -12.68 -1.55
CA LEU A 105 16.31 -13.87 -2.13
C LEU A 105 15.32 -13.49 -3.23
N SER A 106 15.31 -14.26 -4.31
CA SER A 106 14.38 -14.09 -5.42
C SER A 106 13.82 -15.42 -5.90
N TRP A 107 12.64 -15.41 -6.48
CA TRP A 107 11.98 -16.54 -7.10
C TRP A 107 10.99 -16.05 -8.16
N SER A 108 10.57 -16.92 -9.06
CA SER A 108 9.54 -16.61 -10.05
C SER A 108 8.29 -17.48 -9.89
N LYS A 109 8.43 -18.65 -9.28
CA LYS A 109 7.33 -19.59 -9.06
C LYS A 109 6.57 -19.28 -7.78
N GLN A 110 5.25 -19.50 -7.79
CA GLN A 110 4.42 -19.30 -6.61
C GLN A 110 4.80 -20.21 -5.43
N ASP A 111 5.23 -21.44 -5.73
CA ASP A 111 5.71 -22.42 -4.75
C ASP A 111 7.15 -22.16 -4.26
N ARG A 112 7.80 -21.11 -4.80
CA ARG A 112 9.21 -20.75 -4.52
C ARG A 112 10.22 -21.87 -4.84
N GLY A 113 9.83 -22.86 -5.65
CA GLY A 113 10.69 -23.99 -5.99
C GLY A 113 11.95 -23.63 -6.75
N ASP A 114 12.06 -22.38 -7.21
CA ASP A 114 13.21 -21.75 -7.87
C ASP A 114 13.87 -20.66 -7.02
N LEU A 115 13.74 -20.75 -5.68
CA LEU A 115 14.39 -19.82 -4.75
C LEU A 115 15.90 -19.78 -4.97
N VAL A 116 16.43 -18.57 -5.12
CA VAL A 116 17.86 -18.33 -5.30
C VAL A 116 18.31 -17.13 -4.46
N LYS A 117 19.55 -17.17 -4.00
CA LYS A 117 20.24 -15.99 -3.47
C LYS A 117 20.73 -15.13 -4.60
N VAL A 118 20.53 -13.84 -4.48
CA VAL A 118 20.99 -12.84 -5.45
C VAL A 118 21.71 -11.72 -4.71
N ALA A 119 22.56 -10.97 -5.42
CA ALA A 119 23.09 -9.74 -4.85
C ALA A 119 21.94 -8.76 -4.61
N CYS A 120 21.91 -8.06 -3.48
CA CYS A 120 20.82 -7.11 -3.16
C CYS A 120 20.73 -5.94 -4.16
N SER A 121 21.80 -5.63 -4.89
CA SER A 121 21.79 -4.70 -6.01
C SER A 121 20.94 -5.17 -7.20
N ASN A 122 20.62 -6.47 -7.27
CA ASN A 122 19.73 -7.04 -8.27
C ASN A 122 18.28 -7.05 -7.75
N LYS A 123 17.32 -7.24 -8.67
CA LYS A 123 15.92 -7.41 -8.28
C LYS A 123 15.74 -8.64 -7.40
N HIS A 124 15.16 -8.43 -6.22
CA HIS A 124 14.87 -9.48 -5.25
C HIS A 124 13.49 -9.24 -4.60
N LEU A 125 12.96 -10.27 -3.97
CA LEU A 125 11.61 -10.26 -3.37
C LEU A 125 11.63 -10.32 -1.85
N PHE A 126 12.76 -10.73 -1.25
CA PHE A 126 12.90 -10.87 0.20
C PHE A 126 14.34 -10.59 0.61
N GLU A 127 14.52 -9.86 1.71
CA GLU A 127 15.80 -9.61 2.34
C GLU A 127 15.78 -10.19 3.75
N VAL A 128 16.74 -11.07 4.07
CA VAL A 128 16.80 -11.74 5.37
C VAL A 128 17.33 -10.79 6.43
N ALA A 129 16.53 -10.48 7.43
CA ALA A 129 16.93 -9.67 8.58
C ALA A 129 17.54 -10.50 9.71
N ALA A 130 17.01 -11.71 9.94
CA ALA A 130 17.51 -12.64 10.94
C ALA A 130 17.06 -14.07 10.66
N ASP A 131 17.80 -15.03 11.17
CA ASP A 131 17.39 -16.42 11.34
C ASP A 131 17.07 -16.68 12.82
N VAL A 132 15.95 -17.35 13.05
CA VAL A 132 15.44 -17.69 14.38
C VAL A 132 15.29 -19.20 14.47
N ASP A 133 16.11 -19.83 15.31
CA ASP A 133 16.08 -21.25 15.56
C ASP A 133 15.05 -21.55 16.67
N MET A 134 13.88 -22.04 16.27
CA MET A 134 12.78 -22.36 17.17
C MET A 134 13.08 -23.58 18.06
N ALA A 135 14.06 -24.42 17.71
CA ALA A 135 14.49 -25.52 18.57
C ALA A 135 15.10 -25.04 19.90
N LYS A 136 15.54 -23.79 19.97
CA LYS A 136 16.06 -23.17 21.21
C LYS A 136 14.99 -22.68 22.16
N TYR A 137 13.71 -22.64 21.73
CA TYR A 137 12.60 -22.23 22.57
C TYR A 137 12.05 -23.41 23.35
N PRO A 138 11.87 -23.29 24.69
CA PRO A 138 11.41 -24.37 25.50
C PRO A 138 9.95 -24.70 25.21
N GLY A 139 9.64 -26.01 25.15
CA GLY A 139 8.27 -26.48 25.00
C GLY A 139 8.13 -27.63 23.99
N VAL A 140 6.97 -28.26 24.00
CA VAL A 140 6.66 -29.36 23.08
C VAL A 140 6.30 -28.91 21.67
N GLU A 141 6.00 -27.62 21.50
CA GLU A 141 5.55 -27.05 20.24
C GLU A 141 6.59 -27.16 19.13
N PHE A 142 7.88 -26.96 19.48
CA PHE A 142 8.99 -26.99 18.52
C PHE A 142 9.90 -28.20 18.71
N GLY A 143 9.51 -29.13 19.58
CA GLY A 143 10.27 -30.34 19.88
C GLY A 143 10.26 -31.35 18.73
N PRO A 144 11.05 -32.46 18.87
CA PRO A 144 11.03 -33.56 17.93
C PRO A 144 9.62 -34.13 17.75
N GLY A 145 9.18 -34.32 16.51
CA GLY A 145 7.85 -34.87 16.20
C GLY A 145 6.68 -33.88 16.39
N SER A 146 6.92 -32.62 16.69
CA SER A 146 5.87 -31.62 16.76
C SER A 146 5.18 -31.42 15.40
N ARG A 147 3.89 -31.08 15.45
CA ARG A 147 3.13 -30.75 14.24
C ARG A 147 3.67 -29.49 13.57
N PHE A 148 3.57 -29.45 12.25
CA PHE A 148 3.81 -28.22 11.50
C PHE A 148 2.82 -27.12 11.94
N PRO A 149 3.27 -25.89 12.22
CA PRO A 149 2.41 -24.80 12.62
C PRO A 149 1.37 -24.47 11.54
N ASP A 150 0.14 -24.21 11.93
CA ASP A 150 -0.88 -23.71 11.02
C ASP A 150 -0.64 -22.23 10.65
N SER A 151 -1.46 -21.69 9.74
CA SER A 151 -1.32 -20.32 9.22
C SER A 151 -1.48 -19.25 10.31
N LEU A 152 -2.36 -19.50 11.29
CA LEU A 152 -2.56 -18.58 12.41
C LEU A 152 -1.30 -18.55 13.29
N ARG A 153 -0.78 -19.72 13.65
CA ARG A 153 0.43 -19.84 14.47
C ARG A 153 1.66 -19.24 13.75
N LEU A 154 1.78 -19.44 12.44
CA LEU A 154 2.85 -18.82 11.65
C LEU A 154 2.74 -17.28 11.65
N THR A 155 1.52 -16.74 11.68
CA THR A 155 1.30 -15.30 11.82
C THR A 155 1.75 -14.80 13.19
N GLU A 156 1.39 -15.50 14.26
CA GLU A 156 1.84 -15.19 15.63
C GLU A 156 3.36 -15.25 15.75
N LEU A 157 3.99 -16.32 15.22
CA LEU A 157 5.46 -16.45 15.21
C LEU A 157 6.15 -15.32 14.46
N LYS A 158 5.57 -14.84 13.37
CA LYS A 158 6.05 -13.66 12.66
C LYS A 158 5.99 -12.43 13.58
N GLU A 159 4.89 -12.22 14.27
CA GLU A 159 4.72 -11.07 15.18
C GLU A 159 5.67 -11.15 16.39
N GLU A 160 5.77 -12.33 16.99
CA GLU A 160 6.60 -12.58 18.18
C GLU A 160 8.10 -12.42 17.89
N HIS A 161 8.56 -12.94 16.76
CA HIS A 161 10.00 -13.06 16.49
C HIS A 161 10.51 -12.14 15.37
N CYS A 162 9.72 -11.95 14.31
CA CYS A 162 10.22 -11.21 13.15
C CYS A 162 10.07 -9.71 13.28
N ASN A 163 9.02 -9.19 13.94
CA ASN A 163 8.92 -7.76 14.15
C ASN A 163 10.11 -7.20 14.93
N PRO A 164 10.49 -7.73 16.10
CA PRO A 164 11.67 -7.23 16.82
C PRO A 164 12.99 -7.48 16.07
N ALA A 165 13.08 -8.58 15.31
CA ALA A 165 14.27 -8.88 14.51
C ALA A 165 14.48 -7.86 13.38
N VAL A 166 13.41 -7.47 12.70
CA VAL A 166 13.44 -6.44 11.64
C VAL A 166 13.75 -5.06 12.23
N GLU A 167 13.14 -4.69 13.35
CA GLU A 167 13.48 -3.46 14.07
C GLU A 167 14.98 -3.40 14.42
N GLN A 168 15.51 -4.49 14.94
CA GLN A 168 16.96 -4.57 15.23
C GLN A 168 17.80 -4.51 13.96
N TYR A 169 17.36 -5.16 12.86
CA TYR A 169 18.05 -5.15 11.59
C TYR A 169 18.18 -3.74 11.02
N LEU A 170 17.10 -2.96 11.08
CA LEU A 170 17.04 -1.57 10.64
C LEU A 170 17.48 -0.55 11.71
N SER A 171 18.05 -1.01 12.83
CA SER A 171 18.54 -0.14 13.93
C SER A 171 17.43 0.79 14.50
N GLY A 172 16.21 0.27 14.63
CA GLY A 172 15.05 1.00 15.13
C GLY A 172 14.46 2.02 14.13
N LYS A 173 14.79 1.90 12.86
CA LYS A 173 14.33 2.81 11.79
C LYS A 173 13.38 2.12 10.81
N PHE A 174 12.56 1.19 11.27
CA PHE A 174 11.53 0.60 10.42
C PHE A 174 10.41 1.61 10.16
N ASP A 175 10.11 1.84 8.87
CA ASP A 175 8.96 2.66 8.48
C ASP A 175 7.71 1.77 8.27
N PRO A 176 6.74 1.78 9.20
CA PRO A 176 5.55 0.94 9.09
C PRO A 176 4.60 1.35 7.96
N ARG A 177 4.79 2.55 7.38
CA ARG A 177 4.02 3.07 6.23
C ARG A 177 4.83 3.09 4.94
N GLY A 178 6.08 2.66 5.01
CA GLY A 178 6.99 2.56 3.88
C GLY A 178 6.66 1.39 2.94
N ARG A 179 7.59 1.12 2.03
CA ARG A 179 7.45 0.04 1.04
C ARG A 179 7.60 -1.36 1.63
N TYR A 180 8.30 -1.50 2.76
CA TYR A 180 8.61 -2.80 3.32
C TYR A 180 7.58 -3.25 4.34
N VAL A 181 7.26 -4.53 4.29
CA VAL A 181 6.52 -5.23 5.34
C VAL A 181 7.40 -6.33 5.92
N VAL A 182 7.15 -6.66 7.19
CA VAL A 182 7.81 -7.79 7.84
C VAL A 182 7.32 -9.08 7.22
N GLY A 183 8.24 -9.85 6.66
CA GLY A 183 8.00 -11.15 6.08
C GLY A 183 8.53 -12.28 6.95
N LEU A 184 7.96 -13.46 6.79
CA LEU A 184 8.40 -14.71 7.39
C LEU A 184 8.52 -15.78 6.31
N MET A 185 9.71 -16.40 6.23
CA MET A 185 9.89 -17.66 5.54
C MET A 185 10.14 -18.76 6.56
N TYR A 186 9.64 -19.96 6.28
CA TYR A 186 9.68 -21.10 7.17
C TYR A 186 10.01 -22.37 6.39
N PRO A 187 10.52 -23.43 7.06
CA PRO A 187 10.83 -24.70 6.43
C PRO A 187 9.61 -25.31 5.74
N SER A 188 9.85 -26.15 4.75
CA SER A 188 8.76 -26.98 4.21
C SER A 188 8.21 -27.92 5.29
N PRO A 189 6.95 -28.42 5.17
CA PRO A 189 6.43 -29.43 6.09
C PRO A 189 7.33 -30.67 6.19
N ASP A 190 8.02 -31.04 5.13
CA ASP A 190 8.96 -32.14 5.14
C ASP A 190 10.27 -31.77 5.85
N GLY A 191 10.82 -30.57 5.63
CA GLY A 191 11.93 -30.02 6.41
C GLY A 191 11.62 -30.02 7.90
N TRP A 192 10.38 -29.62 8.27
CA TRP A 192 9.92 -29.67 9.66
C TRP A 192 9.87 -31.08 10.24
N LYS A 193 9.38 -32.06 9.48
CA LYS A 193 9.41 -33.48 9.89
C LYS A 193 10.84 -33.98 10.11
N HIS A 194 11.80 -33.52 9.34
CA HIS A 194 13.21 -33.86 9.47
C HIS A 194 13.97 -33.01 10.51
N GLY A 195 13.25 -32.18 11.27
CA GLY A 195 13.81 -31.44 12.41
C GLY A 195 14.26 -30.01 12.11
N ASP A 196 14.07 -29.47 10.89
CA ASP A 196 14.34 -28.06 10.64
C ASP A 196 13.31 -27.19 11.38
N ARG A 197 13.81 -26.29 12.21
CA ARG A 197 13.01 -25.38 13.04
C ARG A 197 13.42 -23.92 12.80
N THR A 198 14.11 -23.65 11.71
CA THR A 198 14.65 -22.32 11.45
C THR A 198 13.62 -21.46 10.71
N LEU A 199 13.26 -20.34 11.31
CA LEU A 199 12.49 -19.29 10.67
C LEU A 199 13.45 -18.26 10.07
N ARG A 200 13.11 -17.71 8.91
CA ARG A 200 13.82 -16.57 8.30
C ARG A 200 12.92 -15.35 8.36
N CYS A 201 13.24 -14.47 9.30
CA CYS A 201 12.61 -13.16 9.40
C CYS A 201 13.23 -12.20 8.39
N GLY A 202 12.44 -11.38 7.75
CA GLY A 202 12.98 -10.45 6.78
C GLY A 202 12.00 -9.39 6.32
N LEU A 203 12.39 -8.71 5.27
CA LEU A 203 11.69 -7.61 4.65
C LEU A 203 11.27 -8.00 3.23
N GLN A 204 10.09 -7.61 2.83
CA GLN A 204 9.61 -7.72 1.46
C GLN A 204 8.83 -6.47 1.07
N PHE A 205 8.97 -6.02 -0.17
CA PHE A 205 8.07 -5.02 -0.71
C PHE A 205 6.77 -5.72 -1.08
N SER A 206 5.69 -5.41 -0.35
CA SER A 206 4.40 -6.04 -0.59
C SER A 206 3.48 -5.08 -1.33
N GLY A 207 2.89 -5.58 -2.40
CA GLY A 207 1.82 -4.89 -3.07
C GLY A 207 0.53 -4.87 -2.25
N SER A 208 -0.48 -4.16 -2.73
CA SER A 208 -1.80 -4.03 -2.10
C SER A 208 -2.55 -5.38 -2.06
N THR A 209 -2.22 -6.29 -2.96
CA THR A 209 -2.78 -7.66 -3.01
C THR A 209 -2.03 -8.65 -2.11
N GLY A 210 -0.95 -8.20 -1.44
CA GLY A 210 -0.08 -9.06 -0.63
C GLY A 210 0.97 -9.83 -1.45
N THR A 211 0.99 -9.66 -2.77
CA THR A 211 2.00 -10.26 -3.63
C THR A 211 3.33 -9.50 -3.48
N PRO A 212 4.46 -10.19 -3.27
CA PRO A 212 5.75 -9.53 -3.23
C PRO A 212 6.08 -8.83 -4.55
N LEU A 213 6.48 -7.58 -4.47
CA LEU A 213 6.98 -6.78 -5.60
C LEU A 213 8.51 -6.77 -5.57
N PRO A 214 9.16 -6.78 -6.73
CA PRO A 214 10.62 -6.73 -6.77
C PRO A 214 11.14 -5.38 -6.29
N THR A 215 12.21 -5.43 -5.50
CA THR A 215 12.99 -4.26 -5.06
C THR A 215 14.47 -4.46 -5.37
N THR A 216 15.26 -3.40 -5.29
CA THR A 216 16.71 -3.41 -5.46
C THR A 216 17.37 -2.64 -4.33
N GLY A 217 18.58 -3.02 -3.95
CA GLY A 217 19.33 -2.42 -2.85
C GLY A 217 18.95 -3.02 -1.49
N ALA A 218 19.90 -2.99 -0.56
CA ALA A 218 19.64 -3.45 0.80
C ALA A 218 18.75 -2.47 1.56
N ALA A 219 17.74 -2.95 2.30
CA ALA A 219 16.82 -2.10 3.04
C ALA A 219 17.50 -1.25 4.12
N THR A 220 18.67 -1.68 4.61
CA THR A 220 19.49 -0.93 5.56
C THR A 220 20.15 0.31 4.97
N GLU A 221 20.30 0.38 3.63
CA GLU A 221 21.03 1.41 2.91
C GLU A 221 20.13 2.33 2.10
N HIS A 222 18.85 1.98 1.98
CA HIS A 222 17.90 2.68 1.11
C HIS A 222 16.77 3.34 1.88
N ASP A 223 16.25 4.40 1.27
CA ASP A 223 15.02 5.07 1.64
C ASP A 223 13.85 4.08 1.56
N GLN A 224 13.05 4.00 2.63
CA GLN A 224 11.93 3.07 2.73
C GLN A 224 10.62 3.62 2.15
N SER A 225 10.63 4.82 1.56
CA SER A 225 9.44 5.41 0.96
C SER A 225 8.81 4.49 -0.08
N LYS A 226 7.49 4.41 -0.06
CA LYS A 226 6.73 3.64 -1.04
C LYS A 226 6.55 4.46 -2.31
N VAL A 227 7.53 4.42 -3.17
CA VAL A 227 7.55 5.15 -4.45
C VAL A 227 7.82 4.20 -5.62
N PHE A 228 7.38 4.61 -6.81
CA PHE A 228 7.47 3.86 -8.05
C PHE A 228 8.14 4.69 -9.14
N GLU A 229 8.71 4.01 -10.13
CA GLU A 229 9.35 4.68 -11.26
C GLU A 229 8.33 5.49 -12.10
N PRO A 230 8.72 6.67 -12.62
CA PRO A 230 7.87 7.43 -13.54
C PRO A 230 7.42 6.58 -14.73
N GLY A 231 6.15 6.66 -15.08
CA GLY A 231 5.51 5.84 -16.11
C GLY A 231 4.86 4.57 -15.58
N THR A 232 4.99 4.28 -14.29
CA THR A 232 4.27 3.19 -13.65
C THR A 232 2.79 3.54 -13.51
N CYS A 233 1.91 2.64 -14.01
CA CYS A 233 0.47 2.73 -13.79
C CYS A 233 0.08 1.83 -12.63
N LEU A 234 -0.63 2.37 -11.64
CA LEU A 234 -1.16 1.60 -10.50
C LEU A 234 -2.58 1.15 -10.82
N GLY A 235 -2.81 -0.16 -10.84
CA GLY A 235 -4.10 -0.76 -11.12
C GLY A 235 -5.21 -0.20 -10.24
N ILE A 236 -6.44 -0.60 -10.49
CA ILE A 236 -7.60 -0.09 -9.74
C ILE A 236 -8.46 -1.25 -9.22
N ASN A 237 -8.82 -1.19 -7.95
CA ASN A 237 -9.81 -2.06 -7.33
C ASN A 237 -10.65 -1.25 -6.35
N GLN A 238 -11.98 -1.34 -6.45
CA GLN A 238 -12.92 -0.57 -5.62
C GLN A 238 -12.58 0.94 -5.58
N ASN A 239 -12.22 1.50 -6.73
CA ASN A 239 -11.79 2.90 -6.93
C ASN A 239 -10.49 3.30 -6.21
N LEU A 240 -9.73 2.37 -5.67
CA LEU A 240 -8.45 2.61 -4.99
C LEU A 240 -7.28 2.10 -5.85
N PRO A 241 -6.12 2.76 -5.81
CA PRO A 241 -4.91 2.28 -6.48
C PRO A 241 -4.47 0.92 -5.93
N THR A 242 -3.98 0.07 -6.82
CA THR A 242 -3.44 -1.24 -6.48
C THR A 242 -2.00 -1.41 -6.95
N ASP A 243 -1.57 -2.64 -7.18
CA ASP A 243 -0.23 -2.97 -7.64
C ASP A 243 0.04 -2.44 -9.05
N PRO A 244 1.31 -2.28 -9.45
CA PRO A 244 1.67 -1.89 -10.80
C PRO A 244 1.08 -2.81 -11.87
N VAL A 245 0.53 -2.20 -12.90
CA VAL A 245 -0.04 -2.89 -14.07
C VAL A 245 0.48 -2.26 -15.36
N ASP A 246 0.29 -2.94 -16.48
CA ASP A 246 0.47 -2.32 -17.80
C ASP A 246 -0.56 -1.19 -17.97
N CYS A 247 -0.13 -0.01 -18.41
CA CYS A 247 -1.00 1.14 -18.60
C CYS A 247 -2.11 0.90 -19.64
N ALA A 248 -1.98 -0.10 -20.51
CA ALA A 248 -3.06 -0.53 -21.38
C ALA A 248 -4.23 -1.19 -20.61
N GLN A 249 -4.00 -1.62 -19.37
CA GLN A 249 -5.03 -2.13 -18.47
C GLN A 249 -5.68 -0.99 -17.68
N ALA A 250 -6.84 -1.27 -17.06
CA ALA A 250 -7.50 -0.32 -16.19
C ALA A 250 -6.64 -0.01 -14.95
N HIS A 251 -6.38 1.26 -14.72
CA HIS A 251 -5.57 1.76 -13.60
C HIS A 251 -6.18 3.03 -12.99
N ALA A 252 -5.79 3.34 -11.77
CA ALA A 252 -6.27 4.49 -11.02
C ALA A 252 -5.45 5.75 -11.30
N VAL A 253 -4.12 5.60 -11.30
CA VAL A 253 -3.16 6.70 -11.44
C VAL A 253 -1.93 6.24 -12.23
N GLU A 254 -1.24 7.21 -12.83
CA GLU A 254 0.07 7.05 -13.45
C GLU A 254 1.08 7.93 -12.72
N ILE A 255 2.24 7.36 -12.38
CA ILE A 255 3.33 8.07 -11.70
C ILE A 255 4.04 8.95 -12.73
N VAL A 256 4.20 10.23 -12.43
CA VAL A 256 4.88 11.18 -13.34
C VAL A 256 6.27 11.55 -12.87
N SER A 257 6.51 11.53 -11.55
CA SER A 257 7.81 11.83 -10.94
C SER A 257 7.85 11.34 -9.50
N THR A 258 9.05 11.22 -8.95
CA THR A 258 9.30 11.06 -7.51
C THR A 258 10.05 12.29 -7.02
N VAL A 259 9.59 12.89 -5.93
CA VAL A 259 10.18 14.08 -5.28
C VAL A 259 10.87 13.67 -3.99
N ASP A 260 12.12 14.08 -3.80
CA ASP A 260 12.87 13.88 -2.56
C ASP A 260 12.73 15.12 -1.66
N LEU A 261 11.86 15.02 -0.66
CA LEU A 261 11.62 16.08 0.32
C LEU A 261 12.85 16.38 1.18
N GLY A 262 13.75 15.39 1.35
CA GLY A 262 14.98 15.57 2.11
C GLY A 262 15.95 16.56 1.49
N GLN A 263 15.82 16.85 0.18
CA GLN A 263 16.61 17.89 -0.49
C GLN A 263 16.09 19.32 -0.19
N HIS A 264 14.82 19.44 0.17
CA HIS A 264 14.19 20.72 0.47
C HIS A 264 14.08 20.98 1.96
N PHE A 265 13.60 20.00 2.72
CA PHE A 265 13.40 20.11 4.15
C PHE A 265 14.61 19.55 4.91
N SER A 266 15.25 20.38 5.73
CA SER A 266 16.34 19.96 6.61
C SER A 266 15.84 19.89 8.06
N GLY A 267 16.29 18.86 8.80
CA GLY A 267 15.98 18.72 10.23
C GLY A 267 14.81 17.78 10.54
N GLY A 268 13.91 18.20 11.42
CA GLY A 268 12.77 17.37 11.86
C GLY A 268 11.69 17.18 10.81
N PRO A 269 10.63 16.39 11.15
CA PRO A 269 9.52 16.17 10.23
C PRO A 269 8.85 17.49 9.83
N PRO A 270 8.72 17.79 8.52
CA PRO A 270 8.02 18.99 8.06
C PRO A 270 6.52 18.88 8.34
N ALA A 271 5.86 20.02 8.61
CA ALA A 271 4.42 20.05 8.75
C ALA A 271 3.73 19.65 7.43
N LYS A 272 2.54 19.05 7.54
CA LYS A 272 1.80 18.59 6.34
C LYS A 272 1.55 19.75 5.36
N ASP A 273 1.13 20.91 5.84
CA ASP A 273 0.82 22.06 5.00
C ASP A 273 2.06 22.59 4.23
N ASP A 274 3.25 22.47 4.83
CA ASP A 274 4.51 22.84 4.15
C ASP A 274 4.86 21.81 3.08
N GLN A 275 4.64 20.52 3.35
CA GLN A 275 4.81 19.46 2.35
C GLN A 275 3.83 19.64 1.20
N ASP A 276 2.53 19.84 1.49
CA ASP A 276 1.48 20.00 0.49
C ASP A 276 1.81 21.14 -0.48
N LYS A 277 2.18 22.29 0.06
CA LYS A 277 2.56 23.47 -0.75
C LYS A 277 3.77 23.19 -1.65
N PHE A 278 4.80 22.57 -1.11
CA PHE A 278 5.99 22.20 -1.86
C PHE A 278 5.69 21.16 -2.95
N MET A 279 4.93 20.11 -2.59
CA MET A 279 4.54 19.06 -3.53
C MET A 279 3.61 19.54 -4.63
N GLU A 280 2.71 20.50 -4.35
CA GLU A 280 1.84 21.10 -5.37
C GLU A 280 2.65 21.75 -6.49
N ASP A 281 3.65 22.58 -6.14
CA ASP A 281 4.50 23.25 -7.11
C ASP A 281 5.39 22.26 -7.88
N GLU A 282 6.05 21.32 -7.19
CA GLU A 282 6.96 20.36 -7.81
C GLU A 282 6.20 19.35 -8.69
N CYS A 283 5.04 18.87 -8.25
CA CYS A 283 4.24 17.92 -9.03
C CYS A 283 3.59 18.59 -10.25
N ALA A 284 3.18 19.86 -10.15
CA ALA A 284 2.66 20.60 -11.31
C ALA A 284 3.73 20.75 -12.38
N LYS A 285 4.95 21.10 -11.99
CA LYS A 285 6.10 21.19 -12.89
C LYS A 285 6.43 19.81 -13.51
N ALA A 286 6.56 18.79 -12.66
CA ALA A 286 6.88 17.44 -13.11
C ALA A 286 5.86 16.88 -14.10
N ALA A 287 4.55 17.11 -13.86
CA ALA A 287 3.50 16.68 -14.78
C ALA A 287 3.57 17.40 -16.13
N ASN A 288 3.88 18.70 -16.15
CA ASN A 288 4.06 19.45 -17.38
C ASN A 288 5.25 18.92 -18.19
N ASP A 289 6.37 18.66 -17.52
CA ASP A 289 7.57 18.11 -18.14
C ASP A 289 7.32 16.68 -18.66
N TYR A 290 6.64 15.85 -17.87
CA TYR A 290 6.31 14.47 -18.22
C TYR A 290 5.38 14.38 -19.43
N LEU A 291 4.38 15.24 -19.51
CA LEU A 291 3.38 15.26 -20.59
C LEU A 291 3.76 16.18 -21.77
N GLY A 292 4.83 16.97 -21.62
CA GLY A 292 5.32 17.85 -22.65
C GLY A 292 4.45 19.11 -22.92
N SER A 293 3.47 19.40 -22.06
CA SER A 293 2.59 20.56 -22.22
C SER A 293 1.94 20.96 -20.88
N PRO A 294 1.92 22.27 -20.55
CA PRO A 294 1.30 22.77 -19.33
C PRO A 294 -0.23 22.61 -19.29
N ASP A 295 -0.86 22.41 -20.44
CA ASP A 295 -2.30 22.22 -20.54
C ASP A 295 -2.71 20.73 -20.62
N ALA A 296 -1.76 19.81 -20.69
CA ALA A 296 -2.05 18.40 -20.97
C ALA A 296 -2.90 17.75 -19.86
N VAL A 297 -2.60 18.00 -18.58
CA VAL A 297 -3.38 17.52 -17.45
C VAL A 297 -4.83 17.96 -17.56
N ARG A 298 -5.04 19.27 -17.80
CA ARG A 298 -6.36 19.89 -17.96
C ARG A 298 -7.10 19.36 -19.19
N ASN A 299 -6.42 19.28 -20.35
CA ASN A 299 -7.03 18.85 -21.60
C ASN A 299 -7.44 17.38 -21.56
N LYS A 300 -6.73 16.57 -20.78
CA LYS A 300 -7.09 15.17 -20.50
C LYS A 300 -8.06 15.02 -19.32
N THR A 301 -8.53 16.11 -18.73
CA THR A 301 -9.41 16.14 -17.55
C THR A 301 -8.88 15.37 -16.35
N LEU A 302 -7.56 15.22 -16.28
CA LEU A 302 -6.84 14.62 -15.16
C LEU A 302 -6.61 15.62 -14.03
N THR A 303 -6.22 15.10 -12.86
CA THR A 303 -5.86 15.86 -11.66
C THR A 303 -4.55 15.32 -11.12
N LEU A 304 -3.77 16.20 -10.48
CA LEU A 304 -2.56 15.84 -9.74
C LEU A 304 -2.93 15.31 -8.37
N PHE A 305 -2.19 14.30 -7.95
CA PHE A 305 -2.28 13.69 -6.62
C PHE A 305 -0.87 13.44 -6.08
N PHE A 306 -0.73 13.56 -4.78
CA PHE A 306 0.45 13.18 -4.01
C PHE A 306 0.03 12.88 -2.57
N ASP A 307 0.89 12.16 -1.86
CA ASP A 307 0.73 11.87 -0.44
C ASP A 307 1.59 12.82 0.41
N TYR A 308 1.64 12.58 1.71
CA TYR A 308 2.54 13.24 2.65
C TYR A 308 3.28 12.21 3.50
N LEU A 309 4.48 12.54 3.94
CA LEU A 309 5.23 11.76 4.92
C LEU A 309 4.82 12.18 6.33
N ASP A 310 4.37 11.23 7.12
CA ASP A 310 4.14 11.49 8.54
C ASP A 310 5.47 11.55 9.34
N ALA A 311 5.37 11.96 10.59
CA ALA A 311 6.55 12.11 11.44
C ALA A 311 7.28 10.77 11.68
N ARG A 312 6.56 9.64 11.70
CA ARG A 312 7.17 8.31 11.93
C ARG A 312 7.98 7.89 10.70
N SER A 313 7.40 8.02 9.51
CA SER A 313 8.09 7.75 8.24
C SER A 313 9.33 8.62 8.09
N TRP A 314 9.23 9.93 8.42
CA TRP A 314 10.37 10.83 8.39
C TRP A 314 11.48 10.42 9.36
N LEU A 315 11.14 10.06 10.60
CA LEU A 315 12.10 9.61 11.62
C LEU A 315 12.73 8.25 11.26
N ALA A 316 11.99 7.40 10.55
CA ALA A 316 12.51 6.15 9.99
C ALA A 316 13.47 6.36 8.81
N GLY A 317 13.50 7.54 8.21
CA GLY A 317 14.41 7.87 7.12
C GLY A 317 13.77 7.97 5.75
N SER A 318 12.45 7.78 5.63
CA SER A 318 11.72 8.00 4.38
C SER A 318 11.71 9.47 4.01
N ARG A 319 11.96 9.78 2.74
CA ARG A 319 12.12 11.17 2.23
C ARG A 319 11.39 11.41 0.92
N LYS A 320 10.85 10.40 0.28
CA LYS A 320 10.36 10.49 -1.09
C LYS A 320 8.85 10.34 -1.18
N LEU A 321 8.26 11.08 -2.09
CA LEU A 321 6.84 10.99 -2.45
C LEU A 321 6.69 10.95 -3.96
N ASP A 322 5.67 10.26 -4.45
CA ASP A 322 5.32 10.24 -5.86
C ASP A 322 4.36 11.38 -6.22
N CYS A 323 4.62 12.00 -7.36
CA CYS A 323 3.65 12.81 -8.09
C CYS A 323 2.86 11.89 -9.02
N MET A 324 1.56 11.93 -8.93
CA MET A 324 0.63 11.05 -9.65
C MET A 324 -0.38 11.87 -10.43
N ILE A 325 -0.80 11.36 -11.57
CA ILE A 325 -1.95 11.89 -12.30
C ILE A 325 -3.04 10.82 -12.39
N GLY A 326 -4.28 11.23 -12.23
CA GLY A 326 -5.43 10.34 -12.23
C GLY A 326 -6.71 11.12 -12.46
N LYS A 327 -7.84 10.42 -12.39
CA LYS A 327 -9.16 11.05 -12.40
C LYS A 327 -9.89 10.74 -11.11
N GLY A 328 -10.00 11.71 -10.21
CA GLY A 328 -10.85 11.61 -9.03
C GLY A 328 -12.33 11.49 -9.40
N THR A 329 -13.11 10.82 -8.57
CA THR A 329 -14.58 10.74 -8.68
C THR A 329 -15.24 11.72 -7.71
N ASP A 330 -16.54 12.00 -7.92
CA ASP A 330 -17.34 12.80 -6.97
C ASP A 330 -17.55 12.08 -5.63
N ARG A 331 -17.35 10.77 -5.61
CA ARG A 331 -17.23 9.94 -4.42
C ARG A 331 -15.73 9.71 -4.20
N GLU A 332 -15.35 9.23 -3.04
CA GLU A 332 -13.96 8.92 -2.75
C GLU A 332 -13.34 7.96 -3.79
N GLY A 333 -12.07 8.19 -4.14
CA GLY A 333 -11.28 7.35 -5.03
C GLY A 333 -11.22 7.83 -6.47
N PHE A 334 -10.87 6.91 -7.37
CA PHE A 334 -10.49 7.17 -8.75
C PHE A 334 -11.45 6.54 -9.75
N ALA A 335 -11.57 7.16 -10.91
CA ALA A 335 -12.18 6.55 -12.09
C ALA A 335 -11.11 5.72 -12.84
N PRO A 336 -11.47 4.56 -13.42
CA PRO A 336 -10.53 3.77 -14.20
C PRO A 336 -10.09 4.51 -15.47
N ILE A 337 -8.78 4.50 -15.68
CA ILE A 337 -8.11 5.03 -16.87
C ILE A 337 -7.52 3.82 -17.62
N THR A 338 -7.52 3.84 -18.94
CA THR A 338 -6.77 2.93 -19.80
C THR A 338 -5.93 3.73 -20.79
N GLY A 339 -4.70 3.29 -21.05
CA GLY A 339 -3.71 4.01 -21.86
C GLY A 339 -2.83 4.93 -21.00
N SER A 340 -1.56 5.10 -21.38
CA SER A 340 -0.66 6.05 -20.69
C SER A 340 -1.04 7.48 -21.00
N ALA A 341 -0.94 8.36 -20.00
CA ALA A 341 -1.21 9.77 -20.13
C ALA A 341 -0.28 10.50 -21.12
N LYS A 342 0.85 9.91 -21.52
CA LYS A 342 1.69 10.39 -22.63
C LYS A 342 1.05 10.23 -24.00
N GLY A 343 0.12 9.28 -24.14
CA GLY A 343 -0.61 9.01 -25.38
C GLY A 343 -2.11 9.29 -25.22
N ASP A 344 -2.93 8.61 -26.01
CA ASP A 344 -4.38 8.65 -25.88
C ASP A 344 -4.83 7.81 -24.69
N ILE A 345 -5.78 8.35 -23.91
CA ILE A 345 -6.36 7.69 -22.76
C ILE A 345 -7.88 7.58 -22.90
N LEU A 346 -8.44 6.60 -22.23
CA LEU A 346 -9.87 6.52 -21.99
C LEU A 346 -10.12 6.59 -20.49
N ILE A 347 -11.10 7.40 -20.06
CA ILE A 347 -11.59 7.49 -18.70
C ILE A 347 -13.01 6.89 -18.68
N ASN A 348 -13.22 5.85 -17.87
CA ASN A 348 -14.46 5.07 -17.92
C ASN A 348 -14.79 4.56 -19.32
N GLY A 349 -13.79 4.21 -20.13
CA GLY A 349 -13.95 3.75 -21.51
C GLY A 349 -14.27 4.85 -22.54
N GLN A 350 -14.21 6.12 -22.17
CA GLN A 350 -14.52 7.26 -23.04
C GLN A 350 -13.30 8.19 -23.15
N ALA A 351 -13.09 8.75 -24.34
CA ALA A 351 -12.06 9.77 -24.53
C ALA A 351 -12.39 11.03 -23.70
N PRO A 352 -11.40 11.63 -23.02
CA PRO A 352 -11.62 12.86 -22.28
C PRO A 352 -12.03 14.00 -23.20
N VAL A 353 -13.04 14.77 -22.78
CA VAL A 353 -13.48 15.97 -23.49
C VAL A 353 -12.84 17.17 -22.79
N PRO A 354 -11.91 17.87 -23.44
CA PRO A 354 -11.28 19.06 -22.85
C PRO A 354 -12.35 20.05 -22.40
N PRO A 355 -12.21 20.68 -21.22
CA PRO A 355 -13.11 21.73 -20.80
C PRO A 355 -13.03 22.89 -21.83
N PRO A 356 -14.15 23.58 -22.12
CA PRO A 356 -14.11 24.70 -23.03
C PRO A 356 -13.01 25.66 -22.57
N ASN A 357 -12.23 26.16 -23.52
CA ASN A 357 -11.32 27.25 -23.25
C ASN A 357 -12.17 28.43 -22.79
N SER A 358 -12.47 28.48 -21.48
CA SER A 358 -12.81 29.76 -20.88
C SER A 358 -11.54 30.60 -21.05
N GLY A 359 -11.45 31.26 -22.22
CA GLY A 359 -10.42 32.24 -22.39
C GLY A 359 -10.39 33.01 -21.08
N ARG A 360 -9.24 33.13 -20.43
CA ARG A 360 -9.05 34.24 -19.53
C ARG A 360 -9.49 35.42 -20.37
N SER A 361 -10.70 35.89 -20.12
CA SER A 361 -11.13 37.15 -20.71
C SER A 361 -10.02 38.11 -20.34
N THR A 362 -9.30 38.60 -21.35
CA THR A 362 -8.34 39.69 -21.16
C THR A 362 -9.08 40.64 -20.23
N PRO A 363 -8.54 40.96 -19.04
CA PRO A 363 -9.27 41.83 -18.11
C PRO A 363 -9.73 43.05 -18.91
N ALA A 364 -11.04 43.26 -19.00
CA ALA A 364 -11.54 44.45 -19.68
C ALA A 364 -10.90 45.63 -18.97
N PRO A 365 -10.21 46.56 -19.68
CA PRO A 365 -9.62 47.71 -19.05
C PRO A 365 -10.69 48.40 -18.22
N LEU A 366 -10.37 48.75 -17.00
CA LEU A 366 -11.24 49.53 -16.15
C LEU A 366 -11.65 50.78 -16.93
N PRO A 367 -12.89 51.24 -16.87
CA PRO A 367 -13.32 52.47 -17.53
C PRO A 367 -12.38 53.61 -17.14
N GLY A 368 -11.69 54.22 -18.13
CA GLY A 368 -10.70 55.27 -17.92
C GLY A 368 -9.24 54.84 -17.89
N ALA A 369 -8.92 53.54 -18.01
CA ALA A 369 -7.54 53.09 -18.15
C ALA A 369 -7.01 53.41 -19.57
N ALA A 370 -5.78 53.95 -19.64
CA ALA A 370 -5.10 54.19 -20.92
C ALA A 370 -4.85 52.87 -21.67
N PRO A 371 -4.92 52.86 -23.02
CA PRO A 371 -4.64 51.68 -23.81
C PRO A 371 -3.21 51.17 -23.54
N LEU A 372 -3.07 49.88 -23.33
CA LEU A 372 -1.76 49.23 -23.23
C LEU A 372 -1.01 49.37 -24.57
N PRO A 373 0.30 49.66 -24.55
CA PRO A 373 1.10 49.69 -25.76
C PRO A 373 1.08 48.31 -26.46
N PRO A 374 1.11 48.28 -27.82
CA PRO A 374 1.09 47.02 -28.55
C PRO A 374 2.30 46.18 -28.19
N GLN A 375 2.05 44.90 -27.85
CA GLN A 375 3.11 43.94 -27.60
C GLN A 375 3.90 43.65 -28.88
N PRO A 376 5.24 43.53 -28.82
CA PRO A 376 6.05 43.12 -29.96
C PRO A 376 5.65 41.72 -30.41
N GLN A 377 5.32 41.56 -31.68
CA GLN A 377 5.09 40.23 -32.26
C GLN A 377 6.42 39.48 -32.31
N PRO A 378 6.44 38.19 -31.90
CA PRO A 378 7.62 37.34 -32.08
C PRO A 378 7.92 37.20 -33.57
N ARG A 379 9.20 37.39 -33.94
CA ARG A 379 9.74 37.14 -35.29
C ARG A 379 10.01 35.69 -35.51
#